data_609c6c9fad2f0d8109433979542aae9f
#
_entry.id   609c6c9fad2f0d8109433979542aae9f
#
_cell.length_a   1.000
_cell.length_b   1.000
_cell.length_c   1.000
_cell.angle_alpha   90.00
_cell.angle_beta   90.00
_cell.angle_gamma   90.00
#
_symmetry.space_group_name_H-M   'P 1'
#
loop_
_entity.id
_entity.type
_entity.pdbx_description
1 polymer ?
#
loop_
_entity_poly.entity_id
_entity_poly.type
_entity_poly.pdbx_seq_one_letter_code
_entity_poly.pdbx_strand_id
1 'polypeptide(L)'
;MGRQASTNASRRALDPERALTALAVAFAVAQVVEAALIDDAGVRAVTIAFALLTPAPLAFAWRAPLASMLAVDGLFLLEALLGGRLLNGSYVAVFLAVAGVFLVGLRAPTPHLVIGVVAATTLLSATAIIEGATDDLASGIAWVAIIPIGIPALAGRVLRSRNALNRQLDEQAREIERNRAAREQAAVLGERTRIARELHDVVAHDVSVMLVQAAA
;
A
#
# COMPACT_ATOMS: atom_id res chain seq x y z
N MET A 1 23.91 9.38 28.98
CA MET A 1 23.84 10.11 27.69
C MET A 1 24.22 9.23 26.50
N GLY A 2 23.59 8.05 26.26
CA GLY A 2 24.01 7.10 25.23
C GLY A 2 22.88 6.33 24.53
N ARG A 3 21.61 6.69 24.70
CA ARG A 3 20.48 5.93 24.12
C ARG A 3 19.61 6.68 23.10
N GLN A 4 19.91 7.93 22.78
CA GLN A 4 19.13 8.73 21.79
C GLN A 4 19.74 8.76 20.38
N ALA A 5 20.93 8.23 20.18
CA ALA A 5 21.58 8.24 18.86
C ALA A 5 21.20 7.06 17.95
N SER A 6 20.56 6.00 18.46
CA SER A 6 20.23 4.80 17.67
C SER A 6 18.82 4.81 17.03
N THR A 7 17.97 5.77 17.35
CA THR A 7 16.58 5.83 16.85
C THR A 7 16.40 6.65 15.57
N ASN A 8 17.40 7.39 15.13
CA ASN A 8 17.31 8.22 13.91
C ASN A 8 17.83 7.53 12.62
N ALA A 9 18.36 6.31 12.70
CA ALA A 9 18.74 5.51 11.53
C ALA A 9 17.58 4.66 10.98
N SER A 10 16.48 4.52 11.71
CA SER A 10 15.34 3.76 11.30
C SER A 10 14.28 4.65 10.65
N ARG A 11 14.08 4.44 9.36
CA ARG A 11 12.96 4.92 8.55
C ARG A 11 13.12 6.33 7.96
N ARG A 12 14.05 6.48 7.04
CA ARG A 12 13.69 7.14 5.79
C ARG A 12 12.73 6.18 5.04
N ALA A 13 11.50 6.03 5.52
CA ALA A 13 10.42 5.49 4.70
C ALA A 13 10.36 6.43 3.49
N LEU A 14 10.73 5.94 2.33
CA LEU A 14 10.65 6.69 1.07
C LEU A 14 9.22 7.25 1.03
N ASP A 15 9.11 8.56 0.91
CA ASP A 15 7.84 9.23 0.69
C ASP A 15 7.13 8.49 -0.47
N PRO A 16 5.96 7.91 -0.26
CA PRO A 16 5.32 7.07 -1.27
C PRO A 16 5.09 7.81 -2.60
N GLU A 17 4.91 9.12 -2.56
CA GLU A 17 4.81 9.93 -3.78
C GLU A 17 6.14 9.98 -4.51
N ARG A 18 7.25 10.13 -3.80
CA ARG A 18 8.60 10.09 -4.40
C ARG A 18 8.94 8.72 -4.95
N ALA A 19 8.54 7.65 -4.25
CA ALA A 19 8.75 6.29 -4.72
C ALA A 19 7.99 6.02 -6.03
N LEU A 20 6.72 6.44 -6.13
CA LEU A 20 5.94 6.30 -7.35
C LEU A 20 6.46 7.18 -8.49
N THR A 21 6.93 8.39 -8.19
CA THR A 21 7.57 9.26 -9.20
C THR A 21 8.86 8.63 -9.72
N ALA A 22 9.71 8.09 -8.85
CA ALA A 22 10.91 7.38 -9.26
C ALA A 22 10.59 6.14 -10.09
N LEU A 23 9.54 5.40 -9.72
CA LEU A 23 9.05 4.25 -10.47
C LEU A 23 8.53 4.66 -11.84
N ALA A 24 7.76 5.74 -11.94
CA ALA A 24 7.28 6.29 -13.22
C ALA A 24 8.45 6.65 -14.16
N VAL A 25 9.49 7.30 -13.62
CA VAL A 25 10.70 7.62 -14.40
C VAL A 25 11.42 6.34 -14.85
N ALA A 26 11.54 5.35 -13.97
CA ALA A 26 12.16 4.07 -14.32
C ALA A 26 11.39 3.34 -15.43
N PHE A 27 10.05 3.33 -15.35
CA PHE A 27 9.20 2.79 -16.41
C PHE A 27 9.37 3.56 -17.72
N ALA A 28 9.41 4.91 -17.69
CA ALA A 28 9.59 5.72 -18.88
C ALA A 28 10.92 5.42 -19.58
N VAL A 29 12.02 5.35 -18.83
CA VAL A 29 13.33 5.00 -19.38
C VAL A 29 13.31 3.59 -19.99
N ALA A 30 12.77 2.60 -19.25
CA ALA A 30 12.71 1.22 -19.71
C ALA A 30 11.85 1.07 -20.97
N GLN A 31 10.67 1.72 -21.02
CA GLN A 31 9.79 1.70 -22.20
C GLN A 31 10.42 2.36 -23.42
N VAL A 32 11.09 3.50 -23.26
CA VAL A 32 11.78 4.16 -24.37
C VAL A 32 12.89 3.29 -24.94
N VAL A 33 13.67 2.65 -24.06
CA VAL A 33 14.71 1.71 -24.50
C VAL A 33 14.10 0.53 -25.25
N GLU A 34 13.05 -0.09 -24.69
CA GLU A 34 12.38 -1.23 -25.32
C GLU A 34 11.71 -0.82 -26.64
N ALA A 35 10.99 0.32 -26.71
CA ALA A 35 10.36 0.85 -27.92
C ALA A 35 11.39 1.14 -29.04
N ALA A 36 12.60 1.53 -28.67
CA ALA A 36 13.67 1.74 -29.65
C ALA A 36 14.20 0.42 -30.26
N LEU A 37 14.04 -0.69 -29.56
CA LEU A 37 14.51 -2.03 -29.94
C LEU A 37 13.42 -2.89 -30.63
N ILE A 38 12.15 -2.47 -30.58
CA ILE A 38 11.04 -3.19 -31.24
C ILE A 38 11.15 -3.02 -32.76
N ASP A 39 11.23 -4.14 -33.49
CA ASP A 39 11.31 -4.13 -34.95
C ASP A 39 9.99 -3.71 -35.61
N ASP A 40 8.85 -4.18 -35.09
CA ASP A 40 7.50 -3.85 -35.58
C ASP A 40 6.79 -2.92 -34.61
N ALA A 41 7.30 -1.70 -34.48
CA ALA A 41 6.76 -0.66 -33.60
C ALA A 41 5.54 0.09 -34.19
N GLY A 42 5.04 -0.29 -35.34
CA GLY A 42 4.06 0.49 -36.07
C GLY A 42 4.64 1.85 -36.45
N VAL A 43 3.95 2.96 -36.09
CA VAL A 43 4.47 4.31 -36.28
C VAL A 43 5.47 4.61 -35.16
N ARG A 44 6.76 4.29 -35.38
CA ARG A 44 7.85 4.36 -34.37
C ARG A 44 7.89 5.69 -33.60
N ALA A 45 7.66 6.81 -34.25
CA ALA A 45 7.65 8.12 -33.60
C ALA A 45 6.52 8.24 -32.56
N VAL A 46 5.35 7.67 -32.84
CA VAL A 46 4.21 7.60 -31.92
C VAL A 46 4.56 6.72 -30.75
N THR A 47 5.04 5.49 -31.01
CA THR A 47 5.40 4.53 -29.96
C THR A 47 6.44 5.10 -29.00
N ILE A 48 7.51 5.74 -29.48
CA ILE A 48 8.53 6.39 -28.62
C ILE A 48 7.94 7.55 -27.82
N ALA A 49 7.10 8.40 -28.41
CA ALA A 49 6.48 9.52 -27.72
C ALA A 49 5.55 9.03 -26.58
N PHE A 50 4.76 7.99 -26.84
CA PHE A 50 3.88 7.42 -25.84
C PHE A 50 4.61 6.55 -24.79
N ALA A 51 5.73 5.91 -25.15
CA ALA A 51 6.59 5.24 -24.18
C ALA A 51 7.11 6.21 -23.09
N LEU A 52 7.31 7.46 -23.41
CA LEU A 52 7.67 8.51 -22.43
C LEU A 52 6.45 9.00 -21.65
N LEU A 53 5.28 9.08 -22.25
CA LEU A 53 4.09 9.72 -21.70
C LEU A 53 3.26 8.77 -20.81
N THR A 54 3.12 7.50 -21.18
CA THR A 54 2.26 6.52 -20.51
C THR A 54 2.60 6.27 -19.04
N PRO A 55 3.87 6.32 -18.56
CA PRO A 55 4.16 6.15 -17.15
C PRO A 55 3.89 7.36 -16.27
N ALA A 56 3.75 8.57 -16.88
CA ALA A 56 3.60 9.81 -16.11
C ALA A 56 2.41 9.81 -15.13
N PRO A 57 1.21 9.28 -15.47
CA PRO A 57 0.10 9.22 -14.52
C PRO A 57 0.39 8.40 -13.26
N LEU A 58 1.36 7.45 -13.29
CA LEU A 58 1.72 6.64 -12.13
C LEU A 58 2.22 7.50 -10.95
N ALA A 59 2.83 8.66 -11.23
CA ALA A 59 3.27 9.59 -10.19
C ALA A 59 2.10 10.08 -9.30
N PHE A 60 0.88 10.12 -9.83
CA PHE A 60 -0.33 10.55 -9.13
C PHE A 60 -1.13 9.38 -8.53
N ALA A 61 -0.71 8.14 -8.73
CA ALA A 61 -1.44 6.95 -8.29
C ALA A 61 -1.61 6.88 -6.76
N TRP A 62 -0.78 7.57 -6.00
CA TRP A 62 -0.94 7.67 -4.55
C TRP A 62 -2.20 8.43 -4.14
N ARG A 63 -2.57 9.48 -4.86
CA ARG A 63 -3.73 10.35 -4.58
C ARG A 63 -4.99 9.85 -5.26
N ALA A 64 -4.88 9.41 -6.51
CA ALA A 64 -6.00 9.03 -7.36
C ALA A 64 -5.68 7.74 -8.15
N PRO A 65 -5.65 6.56 -7.50
CA PRO A 65 -5.21 5.32 -8.14
C PRO A 65 -6.07 4.92 -9.34
N LEU A 66 -7.39 5.07 -9.25
CA LEU A 66 -8.30 4.77 -10.37
C LEU A 66 -8.08 5.72 -11.56
N ALA A 67 -7.99 7.02 -11.31
CA ALA A 67 -7.76 8.00 -12.39
C ALA A 67 -6.39 7.82 -13.04
N SER A 68 -5.37 7.50 -12.25
CA SER A 68 -4.02 7.19 -12.75
C SER A 68 -4.02 5.97 -13.67
N MET A 69 -4.67 4.87 -13.25
CA MET A 69 -4.79 3.67 -14.05
C MET A 69 -5.55 3.93 -15.36
N LEU A 70 -6.73 4.59 -15.28
CA LEU A 70 -7.52 4.92 -16.46
C LEU A 70 -6.76 5.82 -17.45
N ALA A 71 -5.92 6.73 -16.93
CA ALA A 71 -5.08 7.57 -17.77
C ALA A 71 -3.98 6.75 -18.48
N VAL A 72 -3.35 5.80 -17.80
CA VAL A 72 -2.37 4.88 -18.42
C VAL A 72 -3.02 4.05 -19.51
N ASP A 73 -4.13 3.36 -19.19
CA ASP A 73 -4.82 2.49 -20.15
C ASP A 73 -5.42 3.28 -21.32
N GLY A 74 -5.92 4.49 -21.05
CA GLY A 74 -6.41 5.41 -22.10
C GLY A 74 -5.29 5.91 -23.02
N LEU A 75 -4.08 6.13 -22.50
CA LEU A 75 -2.91 6.49 -23.31
C LEU A 75 -2.45 5.31 -24.18
N PHE A 76 -2.50 4.06 -23.71
CA PHE A 76 -2.25 2.88 -24.54
C PHE A 76 -3.26 2.78 -25.69
N LEU A 77 -4.56 2.97 -25.39
CA LEU A 77 -5.59 2.96 -26.43
C LEU A 77 -5.38 4.07 -27.45
N LEU A 78 -5.04 5.29 -27.01
CA LEU A 78 -4.79 6.42 -27.92
C LEU A 78 -3.57 6.16 -28.80
N GLU A 79 -2.51 5.59 -28.24
CA GLU A 79 -1.31 5.20 -28.97
C GLU A 79 -1.62 4.16 -30.06
N ALA A 80 -2.39 3.13 -29.73
CA ALA A 80 -2.82 2.11 -30.70
C ALA A 80 -3.67 2.72 -31.84
N LEU A 81 -4.59 3.65 -31.50
CA LEU A 81 -5.40 4.36 -32.52
C LEU A 81 -4.55 5.24 -33.46
N LEU A 82 -3.39 5.69 -32.99
CA LEU A 82 -2.43 6.46 -33.82
C LEU A 82 -1.47 5.54 -34.59
N GLY A 83 -1.67 4.24 -34.54
CA GLY A 83 -0.91 3.24 -35.31
C GLY A 83 0.39 2.78 -34.63
N GLY A 84 0.56 3.03 -33.32
CA GLY A 84 1.61 2.42 -32.54
C GLY A 84 1.28 0.99 -32.12
N ARG A 85 2.23 0.29 -31.49
CA ARG A 85 2.09 -1.09 -31.02
C ARG A 85 2.83 -1.30 -29.69
N LEU A 86 2.65 -0.37 -28.76
CA LEU A 86 3.41 -0.38 -27.52
C LEU A 86 3.01 -1.51 -26.58
N LEU A 87 1.71 -1.76 -26.44
CA LEU A 87 1.22 -2.80 -25.51
C LEU A 87 1.58 -4.22 -25.98
N ASN A 88 1.49 -4.48 -27.29
CA ASN A 88 1.82 -5.79 -27.87
C ASN A 88 3.33 -6.02 -27.98
N GLY A 89 4.09 -4.96 -28.23
CA GLY A 89 5.56 -5.04 -28.45
C GLY A 89 6.40 -4.89 -27.19
N SER A 90 5.84 -4.42 -26.06
CA SER A 90 6.60 -4.06 -24.86
C SER A 90 6.14 -4.82 -23.62
N TYR A 91 7.04 -5.62 -23.02
CA TYR A 91 6.79 -6.22 -21.71
C TYR A 91 6.68 -5.16 -20.61
N VAL A 92 7.45 -4.08 -20.72
CA VAL A 92 7.42 -2.96 -19.76
C VAL A 92 6.05 -2.28 -19.74
N ALA A 93 5.40 -2.14 -20.91
CA ALA A 93 4.03 -1.61 -21.02
C ALA A 93 3.02 -2.49 -20.28
N VAL A 94 3.10 -3.82 -20.45
CA VAL A 94 2.26 -4.77 -19.71
C VAL A 94 2.49 -4.66 -18.20
N PHE A 95 3.74 -4.56 -17.73
CA PHE A 95 4.03 -4.38 -16.31
C PHE A 95 3.51 -3.05 -15.75
N LEU A 96 3.51 -1.99 -16.55
CA LEU A 96 2.94 -0.70 -16.17
C LEU A 96 1.42 -0.80 -15.96
N ALA A 97 0.70 -1.44 -16.89
CA ALA A 97 -0.74 -1.68 -16.75
C ALA A 97 -1.05 -2.53 -15.51
N VAL A 98 -0.30 -3.63 -15.30
CA VAL A 98 -0.39 -4.48 -14.11
C VAL A 98 -0.17 -3.69 -12.81
N ALA A 99 0.82 -2.79 -12.79
CA ALA A 99 1.09 -1.94 -11.62
C ALA A 99 -0.07 -0.98 -11.33
N GLY A 100 -0.70 -0.41 -12.35
CA GLY A 100 -1.89 0.43 -12.22
C GLY A 100 -3.04 -0.32 -11.55
N VAL A 101 -3.39 -1.49 -12.05
CA VAL A 101 -4.46 -2.36 -11.52
C VAL A 101 -4.14 -2.80 -10.08
N PHE A 102 -2.91 -3.20 -9.80
CA PHE A 102 -2.47 -3.56 -8.45
C PHE A 102 -2.65 -2.40 -7.45
N LEU A 103 -2.27 -1.18 -7.83
CA LEU A 103 -2.44 0.01 -6.98
C LEU A 103 -3.91 0.35 -6.73
N VAL A 104 -4.79 0.14 -7.71
CA VAL A 104 -6.24 0.27 -7.52
C VAL A 104 -6.72 -0.78 -6.50
N GLY A 105 -6.33 -2.05 -6.64
CA GLY A 105 -6.64 -3.11 -5.68
C GLY A 105 -6.17 -2.79 -4.26
N LEU A 106 -4.95 -2.25 -4.15
CA LEU A 106 -4.32 -1.92 -2.86
C LEU A 106 -5.00 -0.74 -2.15
N ARG A 107 -5.47 0.28 -2.89
CA ARG A 107 -5.86 1.57 -2.31
C ARG A 107 -7.31 1.94 -2.50
N ALA A 108 -7.93 1.56 -3.60
CA ALA A 108 -9.29 1.96 -3.92
C ALA A 108 -10.34 1.20 -3.10
N PRO A 109 -11.47 1.82 -2.76
CA PRO A 109 -12.62 1.11 -2.17
C PRO A 109 -13.21 0.11 -3.18
N THR A 110 -13.97 -0.87 -2.67
CA THR A 110 -14.51 -1.97 -3.50
C THR A 110 -15.23 -1.52 -4.77
N PRO A 111 -16.13 -0.51 -4.75
CA PRO A 111 -16.80 -0.08 -5.98
C PRO A 111 -15.85 0.46 -7.03
N HIS A 112 -14.83 1.22 -6.63
CA HIS A 112 -13.82 1.73 -7.55
C HIS A 112 -12.91 0.61 -8.10
N LEU A 113 -12.66 -0.45 -7.33
CA LEU A 113 -11.94 -1.63 -7.82
C LEU A 113 -12.74 -2.33 -8.91
N VAL A 114 -14.04 -2.55 -8.72
CA VAL A 114 -14.91 -3.18 -9.74
C VAL A 114 -14.94 -2.33 -11.02
N ILE A 115 -15.16 -1.02 -10.89
CA ILE A 115 -15.11 -0.09 -12.03
C ILE A 115 -13.74 -0.16 -12.72
N GLY A 116 -12.66 -0.16 -11.94
CA GLY A 116 -11.30 -0.23 -12.46
C GLY A 116 -11.03 -1.52 -13.23
N VAL A 117 -11.43 -2.67 -12.68
CA VAL A 117 -11.26 -3.97 -13.35
C VAL A 117 -12.04 -4.02 -14.67
N VAL A 118 -13.30 -3.58 -14.66
CA VAL A 118 -14.13 -3.55 -15.89
C VAL A 118 -13.52 -2.60 -16.93
N ALA A 119 -13.14 -1.39 -16.52
CA ALA A 119 -12.58 -0.40 -17.42
C ALA A 119 -11.22 -0.85 -17.99
N ALA A 120 -10.31 -1.36 -17.15
CA ALA A 120 -9.03 -1.90 -17.60
C ALA A 120 -9.21 -3.06 -18.58
N THR A 121 -10.10 -4.02 -18.27
CA THR A 121 -10.40 -5.14 -19.18
C THR A 121 -10.88 -4.62 -20.53
N THR A 122 -11.79 -3.65 -20.54
CA THR A 122 -12.35 -3.09 -21.79
C THR A 122 -11.28 -2.32 -22.58
N LEU A 123 -10.55 -1.44 -21.93
CA LEU A 123 -9.54 -0.58 -22.59
C LEU A 123 -8.37 -1.40 -23.13
N LEU A 124 -7.80 -2.29 -22.31
CA LEU A 124 -6.66 -3.12 -22.74
C LEU A 124 -7.05 -4.17 -23.77
N SER A 125 -8.27 -4.74 -23.71
CA SER A 125 -8.76 -5.63 -24.78
C SER A 125 -8.96 -4.87 -26.09
N ALA A 126 -9.52 -3.67 -26.05
CA ALA A 126 -9.64 -2.82 -27.24
C ALA A 126 -8.27 -2.48 -27.84
N THR A 127 -7.31 -2.11 -27.01
CA THR A 127 -5.92 -1.85 -27.43
C THR A 127 -5.31 -3.09 -28.09
N ALA A 128 -5.42 -4.27 -27.46
CA ALA A 128 -4.87 -5.51 -27.97
C ALA A 128 -5.46 -5.92 -29.35
N ILE A 129 -6.75 -5.66 -29.57
CA ILE A 129 -7.41 -5.90 -30.87
C ILE A 129 -6.87 -4.93 -31.92
N ILE A 130 -6.78 -3.63 -31.61
CA ILE A 130 -6.32 -2.61 -32.53
C ILE A 130 -4.86 -2.85 -32.93
N GLU A 131 -4.02 -3.26 -32.00
CA GLU A 131 -2.61 -3.61 -32.26
C GLU A 131 -2.44 -4.95 -32.99
N GLY A 132 -3.52 -5.74 -33.15
CA GLY A 132 -3.49 -7.06 -33.81
C GLY A 132 -2.89 -8.17 -32.95
N ALA A 133 -2.90 -8.01 -31.62
CA ALA A 133 -2.49 -9.06 -30.69
C ALA A 133 -3.52 -10.19 -30.59
N THR A 134 -4.77 -9.93 -30.91
CA THR A 134 -5.88 -10.89 -30.92
C THR A 134 -6.84 -10.59 -32.06
N ASP A 135 -7.46 -11.64 -32.62
CA ASP A 135 -8.34 -11.53 -33.78
C ASP A 135 -9.78 -11.18 -33.39
N ASP A 136 -10.17 -11.42 -32.14
CA ASP A 136 -11.54 -11.20 -31.66
C ASP A 136 -11.60 -10.72 -30.20
N LEU A 137 -12.78 -10.19 -29.83
CA LEU A 137 -13.02 -9.66 -28.48
C LEU A 137 -12.93 -10.71 -27.37
N ALA A 138 -13.34 -11.95 -27.65
CA ALA A 138 -13.35 -13.00 -26.63
C ALA A 138 -11.92 -13.41 -26.26
N SER A 139 -11.04 -13.59 -27.24
CA SER A 139 -9.62 -13.85 -27.00
C SER A 139 -8.92 -12.66 -26.37
N GLY A 140 -9.25 -11.41 -26.79
CA GLY A 140 -8.75 -10.20 -26.16
C GLY A 140 -9.09 -10.11 -24.67
N ILE A 141 -10.36 -10.35 -24.32
CA ILE A 141 -10.80 -10.39 -22.93
C ILE A 141 -10.09 -11.52 -22.16
N ALA A 142 -10.00 -12.72 -22.73
CA ALA A 142 -9.35 -13.86 -22.07
C ALA A 142 -7.87 -13.59 -21.78
N TRP A 143 -7.16 -12.95 -22.70
CA TRP A 143 -5.75 -12.59 -22.58
C TRP A 143 -5.48 -11.61 -21.43
N VAL A 144 -6.29 -10.56 -21.28
CA VAL A 144 -6.05 -9.49 -20.31
C VAL A 144 -6.78 -9.71 -18.99
N ALA A 145 -7.89 -10.47 -18.94
CA ALA A 145 -8.76 -10.52 -17.79
C ALA A 145 -8.15 -11.24 -16.57
N ILE A 146 -7.50 -12.39 -16.78
CA ILE A 146 -7.05 -13.23 -15.66
C ILE A 146 -5.66 -12.83 -15.17
N ILE A 147 -4.65 -12.92 -16.02
CA ILE A 147 -3.24 -12.72 -15.62
C ILE A 147 -2.91 -11.23 -15.41
N PRO A 148 -3.09 -10.34 -16.40
CA PRO A 148 -2.69 -8.93 -16.24
C PRO A 148 -3.61 -8.12 -15.33
N ILE A 149 -4.87 -8.50 -15.16
CA ILE A 149 -5.85 -7.72 -14.38
C ILE A 149 -6.31 -8.46 -13.14
N GLY A 150 -6.82 -9.69 -13.26
CA GLY A 150 -7.44 -10.42 -12.15
C GLY A 150 -6.46 -10.70 -11.00
N ILE A 151 -5.29 -11.24 -11.32
CA ILE A 151 -4.27 -11.57 -10.30
C ILE A 151 -3.75 -10.31 -9.59
N PRO A 152 -3.33 -9.23 -10.27
CA PRO A 152 -2.86 -8.01 -9.59
C PRO A 152 -3.95 -7.32 -8.78
N ALA A 153 -5.19 -7.25 -9.27
CA ALA A 153 -6.33 -6.71 -8.54
C ALA A 153 -6.55 -7.46 -7.22
N LEU A 154 -6.57 -8.79 -7.28
CA LEU A 154 -6.74 -9.64 -6.12
C LEU A 154 -5.55 -9.52 -5.15
N ALA A 155 -4.32 -9.55 -5.65
CA ALA A 155 -3.12 -9.40 -4.85
C ALA A 155 -3.11 -8.06 -4.09
N GLY A 156 -3.43 -6.95 -4.79
CA GLY A 156 -3.59 -5.64 -4.17
C GLY A 156 -4.67 -5.63 -3.08
N ARG A 157 -5.80 -6.28 -3.32
CA ARG A 157 -6.89 -6.39 -2.36
C ARG A 157 -6.52 -7.21 -1.11
N VAL A 158 -5.88 -8.35 -1.31
CA VAL A 158 -5.40 -9.20 -0.22
C VAL A 158 -4.38 -8.44 0.64
N LEU A 159 -3.43 -7.74 0.02
CA LEU A 159 -2.44 -6.95 0.73
C LEU A 159 -3.09 -5.81 1.53
N ARG A 160 -4.09 -5.14 0.96
CA ARG A 160 -4.89 -4.13 1.69
C ARG A 160 -5.56 -4.71 2.92
N SER A 161 -6.21 -5.88 2.80
CA SER A 161 -6.87 -6.55 3.92
C SER A 161 -5.88 -6.96 5.00
N ARG A 162 -4.72 -7.51 4.63
CA ARG A 162 -3.65 -7.85 5.57
C ARG A 162 -3.09 -6.62 6.29
N ASN A 163 -2.88 -5.52 5.58
CA ASN A 163 -2.39 -4.28 6.18
C ASN A 163 -3.42 -3.68 7.16
N ALA A 164 -4.71 -3.79 6.88
CA ALA A 164 -5.78 -3.36 7.78
C ALA A 164 -5.81 -4.23 9.05
N LEU A 165 -5.74 -5.56 8.89
CA LEU A 165 -5.68 -6.49 10.01
C LEU A 165 -4.45 -6.26 10.90
N ASN A 166 -3.27 -6.08 10.31
CA ASN A 166 -2.05 -5.81 11.07
C ASN A 166 -2.17 -4.53 11.90
N ARG A 167 -2.78 -3.46 11.34
CA ARG A 167 -3.03 -2.23 12.11
C ARG A 167 -3.95 -2.47 13.31
N GLN A 168 -5.02 -3.25 13.14
CA GLN A 168 -5.92 -3.61 14.24
C GLN A 168 -5.19 -4.40 15.33
N LEU A 169 -4.35 -5.37 14.94
CA LEU A 169 -3.54 -6.14 15.89
C LEU A 169 -2.54 -5.26 16.66
N ASP A 170 -1.88 -4.31 15.97
CA ASP A 170 -0.97 -3.35 16.60
C ASP A 170 -1.71 -2.43 17.60
N GLU A 171 -2.93 -1.99 17.27
CA GLU A 171 -3.77 -1.19 18.15
C GLU A 171 -4.19 -1.97 19.40
N GLN A 172 -4.64 -3.21 19.22
CA GLN A 172 -4.99 -4.12 20.34
C GLN A 172 -3.78 -4.42 21.24
N ALA A 173 -2.61 -4.69 20.63
CA ALA A 173 -1.39 -4.91 21.40
C ALA A 173 -1.01 -3.69 22.27
N ARG A 174 -1.12 -2.48 21.72
CA ARG A 174 -0.87 -1.24 22.48
C ARG A 174 -1.89 -1.01 23.59
N GLU A 175 -3.15 -1.38 23.39
CA GLU A 175 -4.19 -1.28 24.41
C GLU A 175 -3.94 -2.28 25.55
N ILE A 176 -3.59 -3.52 25.24
CA ILE A 176 -3.23 -4.54 26.24
C ILE A 176 -2.04 -4.06 27.09
N GLU A 177 -1.01 -3.49 26.46
CA GLU A 177 0.17 -2.98 27.16
C GLU A 177 -0.18 -1.82 28.11
N ARG A 178 -1.01 -0.86 27.64
CA ARG A 178 -1.50 0.23 28.50
C ARG A 178 -2.31 -0.29 29.68
N ASN A 179 -3.18 -1.27 29.46
CA ASN A 179 -3.99 -1.87 30.51
C ASN A 179 -3.14 -2.64 31.52
N ARG A 180 -2.06 -3.32 31.08
CA ARG A 180 -1.09 -3.97 31.97
C ARG A 180 -0.38 -2.94 32.85
N ALA A 181 0.17 -1.90 32.25
CA ALA A 181 0.86 -0.84 32.99
C ALA A 181 -0.05 -0.16 34.03
N ALA A 182 -1.32 0.10 33.67
CA ALA A 182 -2.29 0.66 34.61
C ALA A 182 -2.61 -0.28 35.77
N ARG A 183 -2.74 -1.60 35.51
CA ARG A 183 -2.97 -2.61 36.56
C ARG A 183 -1.76 -2.73 37.49
N GLU A 184 -0.53 -2.73 36.96
CA GLU A 184 0.70 -2.75 37.76
C GLU A 184 0.79 -1.53 38.68
N GLN A 185 0.51 -0.33 38.16
CA GLN A 185 0.46 0.89 38.96
C GLN A 185 -0.62 0.81 40.08
N ALA A 186 -1.81 0.33 39.73
CA ALA A 186 -2.87 0.17 40.71
C ALA A 186 -2.51 -0.87 41.80
N ALA A 187 -1.85 -1.98 41.41
CA ALA A 187 -1.39 -2.98 42.37
C ALA A 187 -0.33 -2.41 43.33
N VAL A 188 0.63 -1.65 42.82
CA VAL A 188 1.66 -0.97 43.65
C VAL A 188 1.01 0.01 44.62
N LEU A 189 0.05 0.82 44.17
CA LEU A 189 -0.67 1.76 45.04
C LEU A 189 -1.50 1.02 46.10
N GLY A 190 -2.18 -0.06 45.71
CA GLY A 190 -2.93 -0.92 46.64
C GLY A 190 -2.05 -1.50 47.70
N GLU A 191 -0.88 -2.03 47.34
CA GLU A 191 0.10 -2.60 48.27
C GLU A 191 0.66 -1.52 49.23
N ARG A 192 1.00 -0.33 48.72
CA ARG A 192 1.41 0.77 49.62
C ARG A 192 0.33 1.15 50.63
N THR A 193 -0.94 1.19 50.20
CA THR A 193 -2.05 1.48 51.10
C THR A 193 -2.25 0.38 52.13
N ARG A 194 -2.05 -0.89 51.79
CA ARG A 194 -2.12 -2.04 52.70
C ARG A 194 -1.01 -1.92 53.76
N ILE A 195 0.23 -1.74 53.31
CA ILE A 195 1.38 -1.58 54.22
C ILE A 195 1.18 -0.41 55.18
N ALA A 196 0.70 0.73 54.68
CA ALA A 196 0.46 1.90 55.53
C ALA A 196 -0.60 1.63 56.61
N ARG A 197 -1.64 0.86 56.31
CA ARG A 197 -2.63 0.45 57.31
C ARG A 197 -2.05 -0.53 58.33
N GLU A 198 -1.30 -1.54 57.88
CA GLU A 198 -0.64 -2.51 58.80
C GLU A 198 0.33 -1.82 59.76
N LEU A 199 1.13 -0.84 59.25
CA LEU A 199 1.98 -0.05 60.09
C LEU A 199 1.21 0.85 61.09
N HIS A 200 0.12 1.46 60.66
CA HIS A 200 -0.72 2.26 61.54
C HIS A 200 -1.32 1.43 62.67
N ASP A 201 -1.81 0.22 62.33
CA ASP A 201 -2.40 -0.69 63.32
C ASP A 201 -1.37 -1.17 64.36
N VAL A 202 -0.13 -1.49 63.94
CA VAL A 202 0.97 -1.84 64.83
C VAL A 202 1.33 -0.67 65.75
N VAL A 203 1.52 0.55 65.19
CA VAL A 203 1.84 1.72 65.99
C VAL A 203 0.72 2.08 66.98
N ALA A 204 -0.52 2.03 66.55
CA ALA A 204 -1.66 2.31 67.43
C ALA A 204 -1.75 1.27 68.61
N HIS A 205 -1.47 0.01 68.32
CA HIS A 205 -1.41 -1.06 69.34
C HIS A 205 -0.29 -0.79 70.35
N ASP A 206 0.92 -0.53 69.88
CA ASP A 206 2.10 -0.28 70.72
C ASP A 206 1.93 0.96 71.61
N VAL A 207 1.37 2.05 71.06
CA VAL A 207 1.06 3.26 71.84
C VAL A 207 -0.01 2.97 72.89
N SER A 208 -1.02 2.17 72.57
CA SER A 208 -2.07 1.79 73.55
C SER A 208 -1.51 0.94 74.68
N VAL A 209 -0.61 0.01 74.40
CA VAL A 209 0.09 -0.80 75.43
C VAL A 209 0.98 0.09 76.31
N MET A 210 1.74 1.01 75.72
CA MET A 210 2.57 1.93 76.50
C MET A 210 1.74 2.86 77.40
N LEU A 211 0.59 3.34 76.95
CA LEU A 211 -0.33 4.12 77.76
C LEU A 211 -0.86 3.37 78.97
N VAL A 212 -1.24 2.11 78.81
CA VAL A 212 -1.69 1.24 79.90
C VAL A 212 -0.59 0.97 80.91
N GLN A 213 0.65 0.75 80.44
CA GLN A 213 1.81 0.53 81.33
C GLN A 213 2.21 1.78 82.07
N ALA A 214 2.04 2.95 81.52
CA ALA A 214 2.34 4.24 82.15
C ALA A 214 1.30 4.67 83.21
N ALA A 215 0.09 4.10 83.17
CA ALA A 215 -0.98 4.40 84.07
C ALA A 215 -1.11 3.39 85.27
N ALA A 216 -0.27 2.32 85.27
CA ALA A 216 -0.21 1.33 86.31
C ALA A 216 0.96 1.59 87.28
#